data_b1d33ab8a4b0bc2fb224bd3fb2b6b802
#
_entry.id   b1d33ab8a4b0bc2fb224bd3fb2b6b802
#
_cell.length_a   1.000
_cell.length_b   1.000
_cell.length_c   1.000
_cell.angle_alpha   90.00
_cell.angle_beta   90.00
_cell.angle_gamma   90.00
#
_symmetry.space_group_name_H-M   'P 1'
#
loop_
_entity.id
_entity.type
_entity.pdbx_description
1 polymer ?
#
loop_
_entity_poly.entity_id
_entity_poly.type
_entity_poly.pdbx_seq_one_letter_code
_entity_poly.pdbx_strand_id
1 'polypeptide(L)'
;HYSKNLVDWDFVPASFQRKPTDDDQCAPAAYVSGDTLFYTGSTYEGLAVWYSTHPKTGRFKRAIEKNVLPSWDPCLFLDDDGRLYLYYGSSNEYPLKAVELDRNDFYPISKIHDVMMLRPEEHGWERFGMNNDDEVTLRPFTEGAYMTKHNDKYYFQYGAPGTEFKVYADGVYVSDSPLGPFVYQKHNPMCYKPGGYVQGAGHGGTFCDVKGNYWHVATCMLSLKYKFERRIGLYPVAFDKDGVMYSSTAFGDYPNWAEPMDVKNPAERFTGWMLLSYGKPVEVSSTDSIHAASNLTDESMRTYWAARSGNPGEWAGIDLGSTKNVRAVQLNFYDHKAVQYNRAMDIYHQYRIFASEDGKEWTLVIDKSDSDKDCPHDYIELNEPLRARYLKYENVHMPTGNVALSGFRVFGNGDGDVPQAVKGLTVKRDRKDRRNALISWQPEASAYGYNIYYGTAEGKMYNAITVLGQTEYDFRGLDADTDYYFTIEALNENGRSPLCKTTKN
;
A
#
# COMPACT_ATOMS: atom_id res chain seq x y z
N HIS A 1 -2.85 3.65 16.18
CA HIS A 1 -1.65 2.88 16.49
C HIS A 1 -0.49 3.83 16.79
N TYR A 2 0.48 3.37 17.57
CA TYR A 2 1.68 4.11 17.93
C TYR A 2 2.91 3.24 17.66
N SER A 3 3.94 3.85 17.08
CA SER A 3 5.22 3.20 16.86
C SER A 3 6.37 4.17 17.16
N LYS A 4 7.52 3.64 17.54
CA LYS A 4 8.78 4.40 17.69
C LYS A 4 9.74 4.16 16.52
N ASN A 5 9.55 3.06 15.79
CA ASN A 5 10.49 2.58 14.78
C ASN A 5 9.81 2.18 13.46
N LEU A 6 8.49 2.36 13.32
CA LEU A 6 7.67 1.97 12.17
C LEU A 6 7.59 0.45 11.93
N VAL A 7 8.16 -0.35 12.81
CA VAL A 7 8.14 -1.83 12.78
C VAL A 7 7.22 -2.38 13.84
N ASP A 8 7.45 -1.99 15.09
CA ASP A 8 6.63 -2.41 16.22
C ASP A 8 5.52 -1.40 16.48
N TRP A 9 4.28 -1.88 16.50
CA TRP A 9 3.09 -1.04 16.61
C TRP A 9 2.21 -1.44 17.79
N ASP A 10 1.97 -0.49 18.67
CA ASP A 10 1.02 -0.64 19.76
C ASP A 10 -0.35 -0.14 19.32
N PHE A 11 -1.40 -0.93 19.56
CA PHE A 11 -2.76 -0.48 19.41
C PHE A 11 -3.15 0.45 20.57
N VAL A 12 -3.58 1.67 20.24
CA VAL A 12 -4.07 2.66 21.20
C VAL A 12 -5.57 2.83 20.98
N PRO A 13 -6.43 2.25 21.83
CA PRO A 13 -7.88 2.46 21.74
C PRO A 13 -8.21 3.94 21.88
N ALA A 14 -8.74 4.55 20.83
CA ALA A 14 -9.08 5.97 20.84
C ALA A 14 -10.49 6.20 21.41
N SER A 15 -10.60 7.20 22.27
CA SER A 15 -11.85 7.69 22.86
C SER A 15 -11.98 9.20 22.63
N PHE A 16 -13.00 9.57 21.90
CA PHE A 16 -13.29 10.97 21.55
C PHE A 16 -14.46 11.50 22.38
N GLN A 17 -14.32 12.73 22.85
CA GLN A 17 -15.44 13.47 23.42
C GLN A 17 -16.41 13.84 22.28
N ARG A 18 -17.44 13.02 22.06
CA ARG A 18 -18.39 13.16 20.95
C ARG A 18 -19.68 13.85 21.38
N LYS A 19 -20.30 14.54 20.41
CA LYS A 19 -21.68 15.02 20.49
C LYS A 19 -22.60 14.04 19.75
N PRO A 20 -23.91 14.06 20.05
CA PRO A 20 -24.87 13.21 19.32
C PRO A 20 -24.92 13.46 17.81
N THR A 21 -24.51 14.64 17.36
CA THR A 21 -24.40 15.05 15.95
C THR A 21 -23.10 14.61 15.28
N ASP A 22 -22.12 14.13 16.05
CA ASP A 22 -20.87 13.61 15.47
C ASP A 22 -21.10 12.17 15.02
N ASP A 23 -21.11 11.94 13.74
CA ASP A 23 -21.24 10.63 13.11
C ASP A 23 -19.88 9.91 12.96
N ASP A 24 -19.77 8.96 12.07
CA ASP A 24 -18.52 8.24 11.81
C ASP A 24 -17.45 9.18 11.26
N GLN A 25 -16.24 9.02 11.80
CA GLN A 25 -15.07 9.82 11.42
C GLN A 25 -14.29 9.08 10.35
N CYS A 26 -14.80 9.10 9.11
CA CYS A 26 -14.09 8.55 7.99
C CYS A 26 -12.89 9.43 7.61
N ALA A 27 -11.91 8.84 6.92
CA ALA A 27 -10.75 9.55 6.37
C ALA A 27 -10.09 10.51 7.40
N PRO A 28 -9.59 10.00 8.52
CA PRO A 28 -9.03 10.83 9.56
C PRO A 28 -7.71 11.47 9.14
N ALA A 29 -7.51 12.71 9.59
CA ALA A 29 -6.24 13.41 9.48
C ALA A 29 -5.83 14.02 10.82
N ALA A 30 -4.53 14.29 10.97
CA ALA A 30 -4.00 14.86 12.17
C ALA A 30 -2.85 15.84 11.87
N TYR A 31 -2.69 16.84 12.72
CA TYR A 31 -1.51 17.70 12.75
C TYR A 31 -1.04 17.95 14.18
N VAL A 32 0.21 18.36 14.31
CA VAL A 32 0.83 18.67 15.62
C VAL A 32 1.12 20.17 15.73
N SER A 33 0.78 20.74 16.86
CA SER A 33 1.16 22.10 17.22
C SER A 33 1.75 22.10 18.64
N GLY A 34 3.03 22.36 18.78
CA GLY A 34 3.75 22.22 20.05
C GLY A 34 3.71 20.76 20.54
N ASP A 35 3.18 20.52 21.73
CA ASP A 35 3.00 19.22 22.37
C ASP A 35 1.59 18.61 22.14
N THR A 36 0.77 19.27 21.34
CA THR A 36 -0.64 18.91 21.15
C THR A 36 -0.85 18.30 19.76
N LEU A 37 -1.45 17.10 19.76
CA LEU A 37 -1.96 16.44 18.56
C LEU A 37 -3.41 16.86 18.34
N PHE A 38 -3.70 17.44 17.19
CA PHE A 38 -5.06 17.72 16.71
C PHE A 38 -5.50 16.65 15.72
N TYR A 39 -6.78 16.30 15.80
CA TYR A 39 -7.39 15.23 15.00
C TYR A 39 -8.71 15.70 14.43
N THR A 40 -9.00 15.28 13.20
CA THR A 40 -10.27 15.49 12.53
C THR A 40 -10.62 14.30 11.66
N GLY A 41 -11.86 14.24 11.18
CA GLY A 41 -12.35 13.26 10.23
C GLY A 41 -13.61 13.80 9.56
N SER A 42 -14.04 13.12 8.49
CA SER A 42 -15.27 13.48 7.76
C SER A 42 -16.49 13.33 8.65
N THR A 43 -17.36 14.35 8.65
CA THR A 43 -18.66 14.32 9.27
C THR A 43 -19.70 15.04 8.40
N TYR A 44 -20.96 14.62 8.47
CA TYR A 44 -22.06 15.27 7.74
C TYR A 44 -22.43 16.66 8.33
N GLU A 45 -22.22 16.83 9.63
CA GLU A 45 -22.56 18.04 10.38
C GLU A 45 -21.47 19.12 10.33
N GLY A 46 -20.44 18.93 9.50
CA GLY A 46 -19.29 19.81 9.37
C GLY A 46 -18.07 19.34 10.14
N LEU A 47 -16.96 20.05 9.95
CA LEU A 47 -15.67 19.72 10.54
C LEU A 47 -15.74 19.73 12.06
N ALA A 48 -15.48 18.60 12.68
CA ALA A 48 -15.23 18.46 14.10
C ALA A 48 -13.73 18.32 14.35
N VAL A 49 -13.21 18.97 15.38
CA VAL A 49 -11.78 18.93 15.73
C VAL A 49 -11.63 18.50 17.17
N TRP A 50 -10.73 17.54 17.39
CA TRP A 50 -10.34 17.06 18.72
C TRP A 50 -8.86 17.30 18.95
N TYR A 51 -8.44 17.30 20.20
CA TYR A 51 -7.04 17.42 20.57
C TYR A 51 -6.67 16.53 21.75
N SER A 52 -5.37 16.21 21.83
CA SER A 52 -4.78 15.52 22.98
C SER A 52 -3.34 15.98 23.18
N THR A 53 -2.98 16.31 24.43
CA THR A 53 -1.58 16.54 24.84
C THR A 53 -0.89 15.26 25.28
N HIS A 54 -1.64 14.15 25.37
CA HIS A 54 -1.16 12.82 25.72
C HIS A 54 -1.78 11.77 24.80
N PRO A 55 -1.50 11.80 23.47
CA PRO A 55 -2.22 10.97 22.50
C PRO A 55 -2.06 9.46 22.72
N LYS A 56 -0.99 9.01 23.37
CA LYS A 56 -0.78 7.60 23.75
C LYS A 56 -1.80 7.08 24.77
N THR A 57 -2.52 7.94 25.44
CA THR A 57 -3.64 7.55 26.32
C THR A 57 -4.90 7.21 25.55
N GLY A 58 -4.97 7.52 24.27
CA GLY A 58 -6.15 7.39 23.43
C GLY A 58 -7.27 8.36 23.74
N ARG A 59 -7.07 9.35 24.64
CA ARG A 59 -8.10 10.27 25.07
C ARG A 59 -8.02 11.59 24.32
N PHE A 60 -9.08 11.92 23.60
CA PHE A 60 -9.21 13.15 22.81
C PHE A 60 -10.38 14.00 23.30
N LYS A 61 -10.09 15.26 23.61
CA LYS A 61 -11.07 16.27 23.98
C LYS A 61 -11.47 17.06 22.75
N ARG A 62 -12.68 17.58 22.76
CA ARG A 62 -13.15 18.44 21.70
C ARG A 62 -12.46 19.79 21.73
N ALA A 63 -11.95 20.26 20.59
CA ALA A 63 -11.29 21.56 20.47
C ALA A 63 -12.28 22.69 20.24
N ILE A 64 -13.42 22.41 19.60
CA ILE A 64 -14.45 23.39 19.25
C ILE A 64 -15.85 22.91 19.66
N GLU A 65 -16.70 23.84 20.11
CA GLU A 65 -18.06 23.54 20.55
C GLU A 65 -19.03 23.28 19.39
N LYS A 66 -18.88 24.02 18.29
CA LYS A 66 -19.70 23.86 17.08
C LYS A 66 -18.87 23.37 15.94
N ASN A 67 -19.41 22.42 15.18
CA ASN A 67 -18.79 22.02 13.92
C ASN A 67 -18.82 23.19 12.93
N VAL A 68 -17.74 23.32 12.19
CA VAL A 68 -17.60 24.36 11.16
C VAL A 68 -17.67 23.70 9.79
N LEU A 69 -17.73 24.43 8.75
CA LEU A 69 -17.64 24.05 7.34
C LEU A 69 -17.80 22.54 7.05
N PRO A 70 -18.93 22.06 6.48
CA PRO A 70 -19.06 20.66 6.06
C PRO A 70 -17.91 20.27 5.14
N SER A 71 -17.19 19.20 5.50
CA SER A 71 -16.01 18.76 4.77
C SER A 71 -15.85 17.24 4.80
N TRP A 72 -15.58 16.66 3.63
CA TRP A 72 -15.19 15.28 3.47
C TRP A 72 -13.68 15.17 3.26
N ASP A 73 -13.08 14.10 3.79
CA ASP A 73 -11.65 13.83 3.69
C ASP A 73 -10.80 15.07 4.08
N PRO A 74 -11.03 15.62 5.29
CA PRO A 74 -10.39 16.85 5.70
C PRO A 74 -8.93 16.62 6.06
N CYS A 75 -8.03 17.48 5.57
CA CYS A 75 -6.65 17.58 6.00
C CYS A 75 -6.41 18.96 6.58
N LEU A 76 -6.10 19.04 7.87
CA LEU A 76 -5.63 20.26 8.51
C LEU A 76 -4.12 20.37 8.37
N PHE A 77 -3.64 21.49 7.86
CA PHE A 77 -2.23 21.78 7.67
C PHE A 77 -1.84 23.08 8.37
N LEU A 78 -0.96 22.97 9.37
CA LEU A 78 -0.36 24.11 10.06
C LEU A 78 0.95 24.47 9.36
N ASP A 79 1.02 25.64 8.75
CA ASP A 79 2.21 26.13 8.09
C ASP A 79 3.25 26.68 9.08
N ASP A 80 4.49 26.84 8.63
CA ASP A 80 5.62 27.31 9.45
C ASP A 80 5.41 28.75 9.94
N ASP A 81 4.66 29.57 9.21
CA ASP A 81 4.29 30.93 9.60
C ASP A 81 3.14 30.98 10.63
N GLY A 82 2.64 29.81 11.01
CA GLY A 82 1.59 29.66 12.00
C GLY A 82 0.16 29.77 11.45
N ARG A 83 -0.04 29.93 10.15
CA ARG A 83 -1.37 29.89 9.54
C ARG A 83 -1.90 28.46 9.41
N LEU A 84 -3.19 28.29 9.56
CA LEU A 84 -3.86 26.99 9.50
C LEU A 84 -4.71 26.90 8.23
N TYR A 85 -4.55 25.82 7.50
CA TYR A 85 -5.28 25.55 6.27
C TYR A 85 -6.07 24.25 6.38
N LEU A 86 -7.23 24.20 5.72
CA LEU A 86 -8.02 23.00 5.51
C LEU A 86 -8.06 22.69 4.03
N TYR A 87 -7.65 21.46 3.68
CA TYR A 87 -7.86 20.86 2.37
C TYR A 87 -8.91 19.77 2.50
N TYR A 88 -9.85 19.67 1.56
CA TYR A 88 -10.95 18.74 1.70
C TYR A 88 -11.66 18.48 0.38
N GLY A 89 -12.46 17.43 0.34
CA GLY A 89 -13.36 17.06 -0.74
C GLY A 89 -13.28 15.58 -1.05
N SER A 90 -14.39 15.02 -1.51
CA SER A 90 -14.55 13.63 -1.92
C SER A 90 -15.69 13.59 -2.91
N SER A 91 -15.40 13.45 -4.22
CA SER A 91 -16.41 13.60 -5.26
C SER A 91 -15.95 13.10 -6.63
N ASN A 92 -16.92 12.76 -7.47
CA ASN A 92 -16.72 12.55 -8.91
C ASN A 92 -17.23 13.73 -9.77
N GLU A 93 -17.74 14.80 -9.15
CA GLU A 93 -18.34 15.95 -9.84
C GLU A 93 -17.72 17.30 -9.47
N TYR A 94 -17.22 17.41 -8.24
CA TYR A 94 -16.74 18.68 -7.69
C TYR A 94 -15.24 18.63 -7.38
N PRO A 95 -14.53 19.76 -7.54
CA PRO A 95 -13.10 19.84 -7.24
C PRO A 95 -12.81 19.69 -5.75
N LEU A 96 -11.62 19.21 -5.45
CA LEU A 96 -11.04 19.33 -4.11
C LEU A 96 -10.75 20.79 -3.80
N LYS A 97 -10.84 21.16 -2.52
CA LYS A 97 -10.90 22.56 -2.09
C LYS A 97 -9.84 22.88 -1.03
N ALA A 98 -9.52 24.16 -0.90
CA ALA A 98 -8.65 24.70 0.13
C ALA A 98 -9.22 26.00 0.71
N VAL A 99 -8.98 26.21 2.01
CA VAL A 99 -9.38 27.42 2.73
C VAL A 99 -8.47 27.67 3.92
N GLU A 100 -8.19 28.93 4.24
CA GLU A 100 -7.49 29.33 5.47
C GLU A 100 -8.50 29.43 6.63
N LEU A 101 -8.11 28.90 7.80
CA LEU A 101 -8.92 28.88 9.01
C LEU A 101 -8.31 29.72 10.12
N ASP A 102 -9.14 30.33 10.95
CA ASP A 102 -8.70 30.84 12.25
C ASP A 102 -8.27 29.67 13.16
N ARG A 103 -7.14 29.81 13.83
CA ARG A 103 -6.57 28.75 14.68
C ARG A 103 -7.30 28.49 15.99
N ASN A 104 -8.11 29.45 16.45
CA ASN A 104 -8.78 29.39 17.75
C ASN A 104 -10.14 28.70 17.66
N ASP A 105 -10.87 28.98 16.60
CA ASP A 105 -12.23 28.49 16.41
C ASP A 105 -12.45 27.67 15.14
N PHE A 106 -11.42 27.57 14.29
CA PHE A 106 -11.41 26.83 13.01
C PHE A 106 -12.39 27.35 11.96
N TYR A 107 -12.91 28.57 12.13
CA TYR A 107 -13.76 29.20 11.10
C TYR A 107 -12.95 29.65 9.91
N PRO A 108 -13.52 29.54 8.69
CA PRO A 108 -12.90 30.10 7.48
C PRO A 108 -12.68 31.60 7.58
N ILE A 109 -11.44 32.06 7.31
CA ILE A 109 -11.06 33.48 7.26
C ILE A 109 -10.63 33.93 5.86
N SER A 110 -10.58 33.02 4.90
CA SER A 110 -10.40 33.30 3.48
C SER A 110 -11.62 32.82 2.67
N LYS A 111 -11.66 33.17 1.39
CA LYS A 111 -12.54 32.51 0.44
C LYS A 111 -12.12 31.06 0.24
N ILE A 112 -13.06 30.19 -0.12
CA ILE A 112 -12.79 28.82 -0.52
C ILE A 112 -12.21 28.82 -1.95
N HIS A 113 -11.12 28.08 -2.15
CA HIS A 113 -10.44 27.91 -3.43
C HIS A 113 -10.68 26.49 -3.96
N ASP A 114 -10.97 26.38 -5.26
CA ASP A 114 -10.90 25.12 -5.95
C ASP A 114 -9.43 24.80 -6.25
N VAL A 115 -8.98 23.61 -5.87
CA VAL A 115 -7.57 23.18 -6.00
C VAL A 115 -7.38 22.42 -7.31
N MET A 116 -8.11 21.33 -7.49
CA MET A 116 -8.01 20.47 -8.66
C MET A 116 -9.28 19.64 -8.87
N MET A 117 -9.44 19.16 -10.10
CA MET A 117 -10.40 18.14 -10.48
C MET A 117 -9.70 17.14 -11.40
N LEU A 118 -10.15 15.88 -11.38
CA LEU A 118 -9.60 14.83 -12.25
C LEU A 118 -9.76 15.19 -13.74
N ARG A 119 -8.78 14.78 -14.53
CA ARG A 119 -8.76 14.91 -15.99
C ARG A 119 -8.42 13.58 -16.64
N PRO A 120 -9.28 12.56 -16.50
CA PRO A 120 -9.01 11.20 -16.98
C PRO A 120 -8.81 11.13 -18.51
N GLU A 121 -9.33 12.12 -19.25
CA GLU A 121 -9.07 12.28 -20.68
C GLU A 121 -7.61 12.62 -21.01
N GLU A 122 -6.90 13.28 -20.08
CA GLU A 122 -5.48 13.60 -20.18
C GLU A 122 -4.61 12.57 -19.45
N HIS A 123 -5.04 12.16 -18.25
CA HIS A 123 -4.28 11.32 -17.31
C HIS A 123 -4.88 9.93 -17.21
N GLY A 124 -4.30 8.97 -17.91
CA GLY A 124 -4.83 7.61 -17.97
C GLY A 124 -4.95 6.92 -16.60
N TRP A 125 -4.04 7.18 -15.66
CA TRP A 125 -4.07 6.59 -14.34
C TRP A 125 -5.26 7.07 -13.48
N GLU A 126 -5.89 8.22 -13.83
CA GLU A 126 -7.11 8.72 -13.21
C GLU A 126 -8.39 8.05 -13.74
N ARG A 127 -8.31 7.18 -14.75
CA ARG A 127 -9.46 6.51 -15.36
C ARG A 127 -10.07 5.48 -14.43
N PHE A 128 -11.39 5.43 -14.44
CA PHE A 128 -12.16 4.45 -13.67
C PHE A 128 -11.94 3.01 -14.19
N GLY A 129 -12.18 2.01 -13.33
CA GLY A 129 -12.04 0.60 -13.67
C GLY A 129 -10.81 -0.08 -13.08
N MET A 130 -10.86 -1.41 -13.04
CA MET A 130 -9.83 -2.24 -12.40
C MET A 130 -8.44 -2.14 -13.05
N ASN A 131 -8.40 -1.74 -14.33
CA ASN A 131 -7.18 -1.57 -15.12
C ASN A 131 -7.09 -0.19 -15.78
N ASN A 132 -7.73 0.85 -15.24
CA ASN A 132 -7.89 2.16 -15.87
C ASN A 132 -8.53 2.04 -17.29
N ASP A 133 -9.55 1.18 -17.44
CA ASP A 133 -10.11 0.74 -18.71
C ASP A 133 -11.47 1.35 -19.06
N ASP A 134 -11.99 2.22 -18.20
CA ASP A 134 -13.33 2.82 -18.33
C ASP A 134 -14.46 1.76 -18.43
N GLU A 135 -14.27 0.57 -17.82
CA GLU A 135 -15.29 -0.50 -17.80
C GLU A 135 -16.64 -0.03 -17.27
N VAL A 136 -16.64 1.05 -16.50
CA VAL A 136 -17.82 1.66 -15.91
C VAL A 136 -17.96 3.07 -16.44
N THR A 137 -19.16 3.42 -16.89
CA THR A 137 -19.48 4.76 -17.45
C THR A 137 -19.55 5.88 -16.41
N LEU A 138 -19.26 5.59 -15.15
CA LEU A 138 -19.17 6.57 -14.08
C LEU A 138 -17.89 7.39 -14.19
N ARG A 139 -17.96 8.65 -13.80
CA ARG A 139 -16.77 9.48 -13.66
C ARG A 139 -15.89 8.94 -12.54
N PRO A 140 -14.56 8.96 -12.70
CA PRO A 140 -13.64 8.60 -11.64
C PRO A 140 -13.81 9.50 -10.44
N PHE A 141 -13.51 8.94 -9.26
CA PHE A 141 -13.65 9.59 -7.97
C PHE A 141 -12.32 10.18 -7.51
N THR A 142 -12.34 11.40 -7.00
CA THR A 142 -11.19 12.02 -6.33
C THR A 142 -11.50 12.26 -4.86
N GLU A 143 -10.52 12.01 -4.01
CA GLU A 143 -10.65 12.12 -2.56
C GLU A 143 -9.26 12.24 -1.90
N GLY A 144 -9.20 12.17 -0.57
CA GLY A 144 -7.93 12.05 0.15
C GLY A 144 -7.04 13.28 0.04
N ALA A 145 -7.62 14.47 0.07
CA ALA A 145 -6.86 15.72 0.07
C ALA A 145 -5.81 15.73 1.19
N TYR A 146 -4.53 15.85 0.86
CA TYR A 146 -3.46 15.92 1.83
C TYR A 146 -2.37 16.93 1.43
N MET A 147 -1.78 17.63 2.40
CA MET A 147 -0.74 18.63 2.14
C MET A 147 0.58 18.25 2.79
N THR A 148 1.65 18.29 2.00
CA THR A 148 3.04 18.20 2.46
C THR A 148 3.79 19.43 1.99
N LYS A 149 4.58 20.06 2.89
CA LYS A 149 5.51 21.14 2.54
C LYS A 149 6.94 20.61 2.48
N HIS A 150 7.67 20.95 1.43
CA HIS A 150 9.08 20.62 1.28
C HIS A 150 9.82 21.73 0.51
N ASN A 151 10.90 22.27 1.08
CA ASN A 151 11.70 23.36 0.48
C ASN A 151 10.84 24.52 -0.07
N ASP A 152 9.97 25.06 0.78
CA ASP A 152 9.04 26.17 0.48
C ASP A 152 8.05 25.90 -0.66
N LYS A 153 7.90 24.66 -1.10
CA LYS A 153 6.87 24.22 -2.03
C LYS A 153 5.78 23.43 -1.30
N TYR A 154 4.57 23.57 -1.79
CA TYR A 154 3.37 22.91 -1.28
C TYR A 154 2.96 21.79 -2.23
N TYR A 155 2.95 20.56 -1.73
CA TYR A 155 2.63 19.34 -2.47
C TYR A 155 1.25 18.86 -2.05
N PHE A 156 0.25 19.20 -2.84
CA PHE A 156 -1.12 18.78 -2.63
C PHE A 156 -1.32 17.39 -3.21
N GLN A 157 -1.61 16.42 -2.37
CA GLN A 157 -1.82 15.01 -2.72
C GLN A 157 -3.32 14.71 -2.83
N TYR A 158 -3.68 13.79 -3.72
CA TYR A 158 -5.06 13.35 -3.94
C TYR A 158 -5.11 11.92 -4.43
N GLY A 159 -6.18 11.18 -4.06
CA GLY A 159 -6.44 9.82 -4.49
C GLY A 159 -7.34 9.72 -5.71
N ALA A 160 -7.05 8.81 -6.64
CA ALA A 160 -7.86 8.45 -7.81
C ALA A 160 -7.52 7.03 -8.29
N PRO A 161 -8.40 6.34 -9.07
CA PRO A 161 -9.74 6.72 -9.47
C PRO A 161 -10.85 6.26 -8.53
N GLY A 162 -10.54 5.44 -7.53
CA GLY A 162 -11.48 4.90 -6.57
C GLY A 162 -10.89 3.72 -5.80
N THR A 163 -11.22 3.63 -4.52
CA THR A 163 -10.60 2.74 -3.54
C THR A 163 -10.84 1.24 -3.79
N GLU A 164 -11.84 0.88 -4.59
CA GLU A 164 -12.15 -0.51 -4.95
C GLU A 164 -11.26 -1.09 -6.05
N PHE A 165 -10.42 -0.27 -6.68
CA PHE A 165 -9.60 -0.68 -7.81
C PHE A 165 -8.14 -0.92 -7.40
N LYS A 166 -7.52 -1.96 -7.97
CA LYS A 166 -6.08 -2.23 -7.77
C LYS A 166 -5.17 -1.11 -8.28
N VAL A 167 -5.69 -0.26 -9.16
CA VAL A 167 -5.01 0.92 -9.74
C VAL A 167 -5.18 2.18 -8.91
N TYR A 168 -5.82 2.09 -7.74
CA TYR A 168 -5.94 3.24 -6.84
C TYR A 168 -4.57 3.78 -6.47
N ALA A 169 -4.38 5.08 -6.66
CA ALA A 169 -3.08 5.73 -6.56
C ALA A 169 -3.22 7.15 -6.01
N ASP A 170 -2.11 7.73 -5.57
CA ASP A 170 -2.04 9.14 -5.23
C ASP A 170 -1.21 9.93 -6.25
N GLY A 171 -1.79 11.06 -6.68
CA GLY A 171 -1.12 12.06 -7.48
C GLY A 171 -0.79 13.30 -6.68
N VAL A 172 -0.06 14.22 -7.30
CA VAL A 172 0.42 15.47 -6.68
C VAL A 172 0.22 16.65 -7.61
N TYR A 173 -0.27 17.75 -7.04
CA TYR A 173 -0.19 19.09 -7.60
C TYR A 173 0.77 19.91 -6.75
N VAL A 174 1.55 20.80 -7.35
CA VAL A 174 2.60 21.60 -6.68
C VAL A 174 2.30 23.09 -6.80
N SER A 175 2.55 23.85 -5.73
CA SER A 175 2.39 25.31 -5.71
C SER A 175 3.47 25.98 -4.88
N ASP A 176 3.67 27.29 -5.11
CA ASP A 176 4.47 28.18 -4.27
C ASP A 176 3.66 28.81 -3.12
N SER A 177 2.35 28.52 -3.07
CA SER A 177 1.43 29.08 -2.06
C SER A 177 0.48 28.00 -1.55
N PRO A 178 0.12 28.01 -0.25
CA PRO A 178 -0.78 27.02 0.33
C PRO A 178 -2.20 27.04 -0.26
N LEU A 179 -2.63 28.14 -0.84
CA LEU A 179 -3.94 28.25 -1.51
C LEU A 179 -3.88 28.22 -3.04
N GLY A 180 -2.68 27.90 -3.59
CA GLY A 180 -2.45 27.81 -5.03
C GLY A 180 -2.03 29.13 -5.70
N PRO A 181 -2.01 29.19 -7.04
CA PRO A 181 -2.46 28.14 -7.97
C PRO A 181 -1.60 26.88 -7.92
N PHE A 182 -2.25 25.72 -8.05
CA PHE A 182 -1.59 24.43 -8.07
C PHE A 182 -1.39 23.91 -9.49
N VAL A 183 -0.23 23.31 -9.78
CA VAL A 183 0.15 22.76 -11.07
C VAL A 183 0.36 21.26 -10.97
N TYR A 184 -0.25 20.50 -11.89
CA TYR A 184 -0.08 19.04 -11.96
C TYR A 184 1.39 18.65 -12.08
N GLN A 185 1.83 17.74 -11.21
CA GLN A 185 3.18 17.20 -11.28
C GLN A 185 3.31 16.23 -12.45
N LYS A 186 4.08 16.58 -13.46
CA LYS A 186 4.25 15.83 -14.71
C LYS A 186 4.65 14.34 -14.52
N HIS A 187 5.24 14.00 -13.36
CA HIS A 187 5.73 12.66 -13.06
C HIS A 187 4.74 11.82 -12.22
N ASN A 188 3.48 12.23 -12.18
CA ASN A 188 2.41 11.47 -11.54
C ASN A 188 2.18 10.10 -12.22
N PRO A 189 1.57 9.11 -11.51
CA PRO A 189 1.19 9.18 -10.10
C PRO A 189 2.41 9.17 -9.17
N MET A 190 2.28 9.76 -7.98
CA MET A 190 3.35 9.82 -6.97
C MET A 190 3.54 8.50 -6.27
N CYS A 191 2.43 7.83 -5.93
CA CYS A 191 2.42 6.51 -5.31
C CYS A 191 1.45 5.60 -6.06
N TYR A 192 1.94 4.51 -6.64
CA TYR A 192 1.18 3.63 -7.52
C TYR A 192 1.67 2.18 -7.44
N LYS A 193 0.79 1.26 -7.06
CA LYS A 193 1.10 -0.18 -6.91
C LYS A 193 -0.01 -1.05 -7.54
N PRO A 194 -0.10 -1.11 -8.88
CA PRO A 194 -1.19 -1.83 -9.56
C PRO A 194 -0.98 -3.34 -9.67
N GLY A 195 0.20 -3.84 -9.34
CA GLY A 195 0.61 -5.23 -9.48
C GLY A 195 1.32 -5.77 -8.24
N GLY A 196 1.55 -7.08 -8.22
CA GLY A 196 2.08 -7.82 -7.07
C GLY A 196 0.96 -8.32 -6.16
N TYR A 197 1.32 -8.85 -5.00
CA TYR A 197 0.39 -9.43 -4.03
C TYR A 197 -0.47 -8.34 -3.35
N VAL A 198 0.15 -7.28 -2.85
CA VAL A 198 -0.52 -6.10 -2.28
C VAL A 198 -0.67 -5.05 -3.37
N GLN A 199 -1.89 -4.58 -3.59
CA GLN A 199 -2.24 -3.67 -4.68
C GLN A 199 -2.94 -2.42 -4.15
N GLY A 200 -2.95 -1.35 -4.96
CA GLY A 200 -3.47 -0.05 -4.56
C GLY A 200 -2.48 0.73 -3.70
N ALA A 201 -2.54 2.05 -3.74
CA ALA A 201 -1.70 2.94 -2.92
C ALA A 201 -2.28 4.36 -2.93
N GLY A 202 -3.59 4.50 -2.74
CA GLY A 202 -4.30 5.78 -2.81
C GLY A 202 -4.88 6.23 -1.48
N HIS A 203 -5.42 7.44 -1.46
CA HIS A 203 -5.98 8.14 -0.30
C HIS A 203 -4.99 8.14 0.86
N GLY A 204 -3.80 8.60 0.59
CA GLY A 204 -2.71 8.55 1.54
C GLY A 204 -2.35 9.90 2.15
N GLY A 205 -1.38 9.85 3.06
CA GLY A 205 -0.78 11.03 3.67
C GLY A 205 0.72 10.82 3.84
N THR A 206 1.49 11.88 3.65
CA THR A 206 2.94 11.83 3.74
C THR A 206 3.43 12.49 5.02
N PHE A 207 4.27 11.80 5.77
CA PHE A 207 4.90 12.33 6.98
C PHE A 207 6.42 12.18 6.92
N CYS A 208 7.11 12.96 7.74
CA CYS A 208 8.57 12.92 7.90
C CYS A 208 8.92 12.24 9.22
N ASP A 209 9.84 11.27 9.21
CA ASP A 209 10.35 10.63 10.42
C ASP A 209 11.40 11.51 11.13
N VAL A 210 11.84 11.06 12.31
CA VAL A 210 12.82 11.79 13.14
C VAL A 210 14.21 11.92 12.51
N LYS A 211 14.48 11.23 11.41
CA LYS A 211 15.73 11.30 10.64
C LYS A 211 15.60 12.15 9.38
N GLY A 212 14.41 12.68 9.10
CA GLY A 212 14.13 13.44 7.90
C GLY A 212 13.74 12.62 6.68
N ASN A 213 13.47 11.32 6.83
CA ASN A 213 12.96 10.51 5.74
C ASN A 213 11.45 10.70 5.61
N TYR A 214 10.97 10.73 4.39
CA TYR A 214 9.55 10.83 4.10
C TYR A 214 8.93 9.46 3.85
N TRP A 215 7.73 9.29 4.35
CA TRP A 215 6.92 8.09 4.23
C TRP A 215 5.50 8.44 3.82
N HIS A 216 4.95 7.66 2.92
CA HIS A 216 3.57 7.74 2.50
C HIS A 216 2.77 6.57 3.06
N VAL A 217 1.76 6.88 3.85
CA VAL A 217 0.78 5.91 4.33
C VAL A 217 -0.38 5.94 3.37
N ALA A 218 -0.72 4.79 2.77
CA ALA A 218 -1.78 4.72 1.78
C ALA A 218 -2.69 3.52 2.02
N THR A 219 -3.90 3.61 1.50
CA THR A 219 -4.85 2.49 1.45
C THR A 219 -4.38 1.45 0.46
N CYS A 220 -4.31 0.19 0.90
CA CYS A 220 -4.01 -0.94 0.02
C CYS A 220 -5.04 -2.06 0.15
N MET A 221 -5.07 -2.93 -0.87
CA MET A 221 -5.89 -4.12 -0.94
C MET A 221 -5.04 -5.33 -0.56
N LEU A 222 -5.52 -6.14 0.39
CA LEU A 222 -4.83 -7.33 0.87
C LEU A 222 -5.84 -8.31 1.47
N SER A 223 -5.98 -9.48 0.86
CA SER A 223 -6.88 -10.56 1.31
C SER A 223 -8.33 -10.11 1.54
N LEU A 224 -8.90 -9.41 0.56
CA LEU A 224 -10.17 -8.73 0.72
C LEU A 224 -11.37 -9.67 0.53
N LYS A 225 -12.26 -9.70 1.52
CA LYS A 225 -13.58 -10.29 1.42
C LYS A 225 -14.62 -9.31 0.86
N TYR A 226 -14.47 -8.04 1.15
CA TYR A 226 -15.37 -6.98 0.75
C TYR A 226 -14.60 -5.82 0.10
N LYS A 227 -15.16 -5.20 -0.96
CA LYS A 227 -14.46 -4.20 -1.79
C LYS A 227 -13.97 -2.94 -1.04
N PHE A 228 -14.60 -2.59 0.07
CA PHE A 228 -14.18 -1.49 0.94
C PHE A 228 -13.40 -1.94 2.18
N GLU A 229 -13.09 -3.22 2.30
CA GLU A 229 -12.12 -3.68 3.28
C GLU A 229 -10.73 -3.26 2.81
N ARG A 230 -10.01 -2.55 3.67
CA ARG A 230 -8.74 -1.91 3.32
C ARG A 230 -7.70 -2.18 4.38
N ARG A 231 -6.45 -2.17 3.98
CA ARG A 231 -5.29 -2.22 4.85
C ARG A 231 -4.42 -0.99 4.61
N ILE A 232 -3.50 -0.72 5.52
CA ILE A 232 -2.59 0.40 5.42
C ILE A 232 -1.26 -0.12 4.90
N GLY A 233 -0.81 0.44 3.78
CA GLY A 233 0.54 0.29 3.24
C GLY A 233 1.42 1.45 3.69
N LEU A 234 2.72 1.20 3.80
CA LEU A 234 3.73 2.20 4.11
C LEU A 234 4.79 2.19 3.00
N TYR A 235 4.95 3.30 2.29
CA TYR A 235 5.85 3.43 1.16
C TYR A 235 6.88 4.55 1.40
N PRO A 236 8.17 4.31 1.12
CA PRO A 236 9.17 5.34 1.23
C PRO A 236 9.02 6.38 0.11
N VAL A 237 9.18 7.65 0.46
CA VAL A 237 9.04 8.80 -0.44
C VAL A 237 10.34 9.60 -0.47
N ALA A 238 10.64 10.19 -1.61
CA ALA A 238 11.71 11.17 -1.76
C ALA A 238 11.28 12.34 -2.64
N PHE A 239 12.09 13.40 -2.60
CA PHE A 239 12.06 14.53 -3.51
C PHE A 239 13.36 14.53 -4.29
N ASP A 240 13.28 14.56 -5.62
CA ASP A 240 14.49 14.65 -6.43
C ASP A 240 15.04 16.09 -6.45
N LYS A 241 16.19 16.27 -7.12
CA LYS A 241 16.87 17.58 -7.22
C LYS A 241 16.02 18.66 -7.91
N ASP A 242 15.01 18.28 -8.68
CA ASP A 242 14.11 19.18 -9.40
C ASP A 242 12.78 19.38 -8.63
N GLY A 243 12.69 18.85 -7.40
CA GLY A 243 11.52 18.95 -6.54
C GLY A 243 10.38 17.99 -6.92
N VAL A 244 10.66 16.93 -7.67
CA VAL A 244 9.64 15.91 -7.97
C VAL A 244 9.45 15.02 -6.74
N MET A 245 8.25 14.96 -6.22
CA MET A 245 7.85 14.04 -5.17
C MET A 245 7.49 12.68 -5.78
N TYR A 246 8.11 11.60 -5.26
CA TYR A 246 7.87 10.25 -5.76
C TYR A 246 8.06 9.19 -4.66
N SER A 247 7.42 8.03 -4.83
CA SER A 247 7.59 6.88 -3.93
C SER A 247 8.23 5.70 -4.66
N SER A 248 8.81 4.76 -3.89
CA SER A 248 9.28 3.48 -4.40
C SER A 248 8.29 2.38 -4.07
N THR A 249 7.61 1.83 -5.07
CA THR A 249 6.57 0.81 -4.91
C THR A 249 6.89 -0.54 -5.55
N ALA A 250 7.99 -0.68 -6.30
CA ALA A 250 8.36 -1.90 -7.01
C ALA A 250 8.38 -3.14 -6.08
N PHE A 251 8.99 -3.00 -4.92
CA PHE A 251 9.05 -4.02 -3.88
C PHE A 251 8.21 -3.64 -2.63
N GLY A 252 7.13 -2.87 -2.81
CA GLY A 252 6.29 -2.39 -1.70
C GLY A 252 5.52 -3.50 -0.96
N ASP A 253 5.44 -4.69 -1.53
CA ASP A 253 4.86 -5.91 -0.94
C ASP A 253 5.92 -6.99 -0.62
N TYR A 254 7.20 -6.62 -0.63
CA TYR A 254 8.33 -7.41 -0.17
C TYR A 254 8.91 -6.81 1.12
N PRO A 255 9.78 -7.53 1.84
CA PRO A 255 10.43 -6.99 3.02
C PRO A 255 11.28 -5.75 2.71
N ASN A 256 11.05 -4.69 3.47
CA ASN A 256 11.77 -3.43 3.38
C ASN A 256 12.22 -2.97 4.75
N TRP A 257 13.38 -2.30 4.82
CA TRP A 257 13.85 -1.67 6.05
C TRP A 257 12.98 -0.45 6.38
N ALA A 258 12.19 -0.53 7.44
CA ALA A 258 11.35 0.57 7.93
C ALA A 258 12.08 1.46 8.95
N GLU A 259 13.18 1.00 9.54
CA GLU A 259 13.93 1.75 10.53
C GLU A 259 14.45 3.09 9.96
N PRO A 260 14.56 4.13 10.81
CA PRO A 260 15.16 5.40 10.43
C PRO A 260 16.63 5.23 10.06
N MET A 261 16.93 5.31 8.77
CA MET A 261 18.29 5.21 8.20
C MET A 261 18.47 6.25 7.09
N ASP A 262 19.70 6.69 6.89
CA ASP A 262 20.02 7.59 5.78
C ASP A 262 19.98 6.82 4.46
N VAL A 263 19.01 7.13 3.62
CA VAL A 263 18.91 6.60 2.25
C VAL A 263 18.86 7.77 1.27
N LYS A 264 19.58 7.63 0.16
CA LYS A 264 19.56 8.62 -0.93
C LYS A 264 18.41 8.39 -1.90
N ASN A 265 18.02 7.14 -2.05
CA ASN A 265 16.94 6.70 -2.92
C ASN A 265 15.99 5.80 -2.12
N PRO A 266 14.68 6.04 -2.12
CA PRO A 266 13.71 5.22 -1.40
C PRO A 266 13.77 3.72 -1.77
N ALA A 267 14.21 3.35 -2.98
CA ALA A 267 14.38 1.96 -3.39
C ALA A 267 15.51 1.22 -2.63
N GLU A 268 16.43 1.93 -1.96
CA GLU A 268 17.49 1.32 -1.14
C GLU A 268 16.96 0.65 0.14
N ARG A 269 15.69 0.87 0.47
CA ARG A 269 15.04 0.21 1.62
C ARG A 269 14.67 -1.25 1.35
N PHE A 270 14.63 -1.67 0.11
CA PHE A 270 14.41 -3.08 -0.22
C PHE A 270 15.54 -3.96 0.32
N THR A 271 15.18 -4.97 1.11
CA THR A 271 16.15 -5.88 1.78
C THR A 271 16.97 -6.75 0.83
N GLY A 272 16.54 -6.88 -0.43
CA GLY A 272 17.09 -7.86 -1.39
C GLY A 272 16.55 -9.28 -1.18
N TRP A 273 15.64 -9.50 -0.23
CA TRP A 273 15.02 -10.81 -0.02
C TRP A 273 13.90 -11.04 -1.01
N MET A 274 14.11 -12.07 -1.85
CA MET A 274 13.18 -12.42 -2.90
C MET A 274 12.08 -13.36 -2.41
N LEU A 275 10.99 -13.44 -3.15
CA LEU A 275 9.92 -14.37 -2.90
C LEU A 275 10.35 -15.78 -3.33
N LEU A 276 10.40 -16.71 -2.37
CA LEU A 276 10.84 -18.09 -2.56
C LEU A 276 9.67 -19.05 -2.84
N SER A 277 8.45 -18.65 -2.46
CA SER A 277 7.27 -19.52 -2.49
C SER A 277 6.44 -19.45 -3.76
N TYR A 278 6.67 -18.49 -4.68
CA TYR A 278 5.83 -18.32 -5.87
C TYR A 278 5.77 -19.57 -6.74
N GLY A 279 4.53 -20.05 -6.98
CA GLY A 279 4.27 -21.24 -7.82
C GLY A 279 4.83 -22.55 -7.28
N LYS A 280 5.26 -22.61 -6.02
CA LYS A 280 5.83 -23.81 -5.41
C LYS A 280 4.75 -24.82 -5.04
N PRO A 281 5.08 -26.15 -5.11
CA PRO A 281 4.19 -27.21 -4.69
C PRO A 281 3.77 -27.07 -3.22
N VAL A 282 2.48 -27.34 -2.96
CA VAL A 282 1.90 -27.28 -1.61
C VAL A 282 1.17 -28.60 -1.31
N GLU A 283 1.43 -29.14 -0.11
CA GLU A 283 0.65 -30.22 0.48
C GLU A 283 -0.13 -29.70 1.68
N VAL A 284 -1.33 -30.23 1.91
CA VAL A 284 -2.22 -29.76 2.98
C VAL A 284 -2.91 -30.92 3.68
N SER A 285 -3.28 -30.73 4.96
CA SER A 285 -4.05 -31.70 5.75
C SER A 285 -5.41 -32.03 5.13
N SER A 286 -6.08 -31.01 4.64
CA SER A 286 -7.40 -31.10 4.00
C SER A 286 -7.64 -29.91 3.08
N THR A 287 -8.62 -30.04 2.18
CA THR A 287 -9.03 -28.95 1.28
C THR A 287 -10.54 -28.92 1.17
N ASP A 288 -11.12 -27.74 1.30
CA ASP A 288 -12.47 -27.47 0.82
C ASP A 288 -12.48 -27.59 -0.71
N SER A 289 -13.53 -28.12 -1.29
CA SER A 289 -13.56 -28.60 -2.67
C SER A 289 -13.24 -27.56 -3.76
N ILE A 290 -13.35 -26.25 -3.44
CA ILE A 290 -13.17 -25.16 -4.39
C ILE A 290 -11.99 -24.23 -4.06
N HIS A 291 -11.35 -24.41 -2.90
CA HIS A 291 -10.25 -23.54 -2.44
C HIS A 291 -8.94 -24.34 -2.40
N ALA A 292 -8.32 -24.46 -3.57
CA ALA A 292 -7.16 -25.34 -3.78
C ALA A 292 -5.92 -24.92 -2.98
N ALA A 293 -5.08 -25.90 -2.61
CA ALA A 293 -3.82 -25.67 -1.94
C ALA A 293 -2.85 -24.75 -2.74
N SER A 294 -2.88 -24.85 -4.07
CA SER A 294 -2.05 -24.01 -4.94
C SER A 294 -2.30 -22.51 -4.80
N ASN A 295 -3.46 -22.11 -4.28
CA ASN A 295 -3.77 -20.70 -4.00
C ASN A 295 -2.90 -20.09 -2.88
N LEU A 296 -2.15 -20.90 -2.13
CA LEU A 296 -1.21 -20.43 -1.12
C LEU A 296 0.06 -19.79 -1.71
N THR A 297 0.37 -20.11 -2.96
CA THR A 297 1.63 -19.73 -3.62
C THR A 297 1.43 -19.07 -5.00
N ASP A 298 0.18 -18.74 -5.36
CA ASP A 298 -0.15 -18.10 -6.65
C ASP A 298 0.06 -16.59 -6.69
N GLU A 299 0.39 -15.99 -5.55
CA GLU A 299 0.63 -14.56 -5.35
C GLU A 299 -0.59 -13.69 -5.70
N SER A 300 -1.79 -14.22 -5.43
CA SER A 300 -3.06 -13.53 -5.59
C SER A 300 -3.77 -13.34 -4.26
N MET A 301 -4.01 -12.11 -3.86
CA MET A 301 -4.79 -11.79 -2.67
C MET A 301 -6.28 -12.15 -2.79
N ARG A 302 -6.75 -12.47 -4.00
CA ARG A 302 -8.16 -12.74 -4.31
C ARG A 302 -8.50 -14.24 -4.30
N THR A 303 -7.49 -15.08 -4.27
CA THR A 303 -7.58 -16.53 -4.14
C THR A 303 -7.13 -16.95 -2.75
N TYR A 304 -7.58 -18.11 -2.29
CA TYR A 304 -7.15 -18.65 -1.00
C TYR A 304 -7.31 -20.16 -0.94
N TRP A 305 -6.53 -20.81 -0.12
CA TRP A 305 -6.76 -22.16 0.33
C TRP A 305 -7.68 -22.15 1.54
N ALA A 306 -8.57 -23.14 1.63
CA ALA A 306 -9.36 -23.39 2.83
C ALA A 306 -9.34 -24.87 3.20
N ALA A 307 -9.04 -25.16 4.46
CA ALA A 307 -9.19 -26.48 5.04
C ALA A 307 -10.67 -26.84 5.23
N ARG A 308 -10.96 -28.12 5.50
CA ARG A 308 -12.33 -28.59 5.80
C ARG A 308 -12.83 -28.13 7.17
N SER A 309 -11.93 -27.76 8.06
CA SER A 309 -12.28 -27.33 9.44
C SER A 309 -11.41 -26.18 9.93
N GLY A 310 -11.79 -25.60 11.07
CA GLY A 310 -10.96 -24.69 11.85
C GLY A 310 -10.24 -25.37 13.02
N ASN A 311 -10.23 -26.71 13.07
CA ASN A 311 -9.69 -27.46 14.19
C ASN A 311 -8.17 -27.32 14.31
N PRO A 312 -7.62 -27.41 15.52
CA PRO A 312 -6.17 -27.59 15.71
C PRO A 312 -5.64 -28.78 14.90
N GLY A 313 -4.43 -28.61 14.33
CA GLY A 313 -3.78 -29.65 13.55
C GLY A 313 -4.08 -29.62 12.03
N GLU A 314 -4.94 -28.72 11.52
CA GLU A 314 -4.95 -28.41 10.09
C GLU A 314 -3.60 -27.77 9.72
N TRP A 315 -3.03 -28.19 8.57
CA TRP A 315 -1.70 -27.74 8.18
C TRP A 315 -1.54 -27.53 6.67
N ALA A 316 -0.56 -26.73 6.30
CA ALA A 316 -0.12 -26.52 4.93
C ALA A 316 1.42 -26.52 4.86
N GLY A 317 2.00 -27.30 3.95
CA GLY A 317 3.44 -27.41 3.74
C GLY A 317 3.84 -27.00 2.32
N ILE A 318 4.92 -26.23 2.18
CA ILE A 318 5.50 -25.79 0.93
C ILE A 318 6.84 -26.50 0.70
N ASP A 319 7.06 -27.02 -0.53
CA ASP A 319 8.38 -27.45 -1.01
C ASP A 319 9.00 -26.34 -1.87
N LEU A 320 10.03 -25.68 -1.38
CA LEU A 320 10.78 -24.64 -2.12
C LEU A 320 11.61 -25.19 -3.28
N GLY A 321 11.60 -26.51 -3.49
CA GLY A 321 12.29 -27.22 -4.57
C GLY A 321 13.77 -27.53 -4.28
N SER A 322 14.45 -26.70 -3.50
CA SER A 322 15.80 -26.92 -2.99
C SER A 322 15.99 -26.16 -1.68
N THR A 323 17.02 -26.48 -0.93
CA THR A 323 17.38 -25.73 0.29
C THR A 323 17.69 -24.29 -0.03
N LYS A 324 17.08 -23.34 0.69
CA LYS A 324 17.19 -21.88 0.53
C LYS A 324 17.63 -21.22 1.82
N ASN A 325 18.08 -19.98 1.73
CA ASN A 325 18.27 -19.09 2.88
C ASN A 325 16.97 -18.34 3.17
N VAL A 326 16.13 -18.85 4.06
CA VAL A 326 14.89 -18.21 4.46
C VAL A 326 15.18 -17.12 5.49
N ARG A 327 14.60 -15.94 5.32
CA ARG A 327 14.77 -14.75 6.16
C ARG A 327 13.49 -14.33 6.85
N ALA A 328 12.36 -14.48 6.17
CA ALA A 328 11.06 -14.06 6.69
C ALA A 328 9.92 -14.93 6.12
N VAL A 329 8.84 -14.95 6.87
CA VAL A 329 7.59 -15.61 6.49
C VAL A 329 6.44 -14.61 6.66
N GLN A 330 5.47 -14.65 5.75
CA GLN A 330 4.22 -13.91 5.88
C GLN A 330 3.04 -14.84 5.66
N LEU A 331 2.13 -14.89 6.63
CA LEU A 331 0.85 -15.57 6.54
C LEU A 331 -0.25 -14.54 6.36
N ASN A 332 -1.14 -14.77 5.39
CA ASN A 332 -2.28 -13.92 5.15
C ASN A 332 -3.54 -14.75 5.35
N PHE A 333 -4.15 -14.63 6.52
CA PHE A 333 -5.40 -15.32 6.86
C PHE A 333 -6.57 -14.73 6.07
N TYR A 334 -7.53 -15.59 5.75
CA TYR A 334 -8.74 -15.22 5.04
C TYR A 334 -9.98 -15.73 5.80
N ASP A 335 -11.08 -14.97 5.74
CA ASP A 335 -12.34 -15.32 6.39
C ASP A 335 -13.15 -16.31 5.56
N HIS A 336 -13.02 -17.61 5.82
CA HIS A 336 -13.80 -18.65 5.18
C HIS A 336 -14.81 -19.26 6.17
N LYS A 337 -16.11 -19.16 5.84
CA LYS A 337 -17.20 -19.57 6.73
C LYS A 337 -17.14 -18.94 8.11
N ALA A 338 -16.45 -17.80 8.21
CA ALA A 338 -16.31 -17.06 9.46
C ALA A 338 -17.65 -16.44 9.84
N VAL A 339 -17.98 -16.54 11.14
CA VAL A 339 -19.13 -15.90 11.74
C VAL A 339 -18.63 -14.99 12.83
N GLN A 340 -18.42 -13.72 12.48
CA GLN A 340 -18.02 -12.69 13.44
C GLN A 340 -19.19 -11.74 13.63
N TYR A 341 -19.70 -11.71 14.84
CA TYR A 341 -20.62 -10.67 15.29
C TYR A 341 -19.82 -9.62 16.03
N ASN A 342 -20.14 -8.35 15.83
CA ASN A 342 -19.52 -7.21 16.47
C ASN A 342 -18.97 -7.52 17.87
N ARG A 343 -17.65 -7.28 18.08
CA ARG A 343 -16.94 -7.43 19.36
C ARG A 343 -16.65 -8.89 19.79
N ALA A 344 -16.38 -9.78 18.86
CA ALA A 344 -15.72 -11.03 19.23
C ALA A 344 -14.43 -10.73 19.99
N MET A 345 -14.25 -11.35 21.15
CA MET A 345 -13.11 -11.09 22.04
C MET A 345 -11.86 -11.89 21.62
N ASP A 346 -12.04 -12.99 20.88
CA ASP A 346 -11.00 -13.97 20.56
C ASP A 346 -10.76 -14.04 19.04
N ILE A 347 -10.40 -12.88 18.44
CA ILE A 347 -10.20 -12.76 16.99
C ILE A 347 -8.75 -13.01 16.55
N TYR A 348 -7.90 -13.53 17.43
CA TYR A 348 -6.52 -13.86 17.16
C TYR A 348 -6.37 -15.26 16.51
N HIS A 349 -5.30 -15.41 15.72
CA HIS A 349 -4.87 -16.69 15.17
C HIS A 349 -3.68 -17.22 15.96
N GLN A 350 -3.70 -18.53 16.27
CA GLN A 350 -2.55 -19.19 16.87
C GLN A 350 -2.06 -20.32 15.98
N TYR A 351 -0.76 -20.41 15.81
CA TYR A 351 -0.15 -21.34 14.88
C TYR A 351 1.32 -21.62 15.22
N ARG A 352 1.87 -22.62 14.53
CA ARG A 352 3.29 -22.92 14.51
C ARG A 352 3.80 -23.04 13.10
N ILE A 353 5.08 -22.70 12.88
CA ILE A 353 5.77 -22.98 11.62
C ILE A 353 6.97 -23.85 11.93
N PHE A 354 7.06 -24.94 11.19
CA PHE A 354 8.15 -25.89 11.20
C PHE A 354 8.93 -25.76 9.89
N ALA A 355 10.23 -26.06 9.96
CA ALA A 355 11.11 -26.12 8.80
C ALA A 355 11.86 -27.44 8.73
N SER A 356 12.23 -27.84 7.52
CA SER A 356 13.02 -29.05 7.27
C SER A 356 13.90 -28.90 6.01
N GLU A 357 15.04 -29.54 5.96
CA GLU A 357 15.86 -29.64 4.77
C GLU A 357 15.54 -30.89 3.91
N ASP A 358 15.07 -31.97 4.54
CA ASP A 358 14.87 -33.28 3.93
C ASP A 358 13.40 -33.76 3.89
N GLY A 359 12.49 -33.00 4.51
CA GLY A 359 11.06 -33.33 4.64
C GLY A 359 10.74 -34.41 5.69
N LYS A 360 11.74 -34.87 6.47
CA LYS A 360 11.59 -35.90 7.49
C LYS A 360 11.85 -35.37 8.89
N GLU A 361 12.98 -34.70 9.08
CA GLU A 361 13.33 -34.05 10.33
C GLU A 361 12.79 -32.62 10.35
N TRP A 362 11.89 -32.31 11.30
CA TRP A 362 11.22 -31.04 11.40
C TRP A 362 11.62 -30.26 12.65
N THR A 363 12.00 -29.01 12.50
CA THR A 363 12.33 -28.11 13.61
C THR A 363 11.26 -27.03 13.73
N LEU A 364 10.77 -26.76 14.93
CA LEU A 364 9.90 -25.62 15.22
C LEU A 364 10.71 -24.33 15.13
N VAL A 365 10.33 -23.42 14.22
CA VAL A 365 11.07 -22.18 13.94
C VAL A 365 10.29 -20.92 14.29
N ILE A 366 8.96 -20.99 14.29
CA ILE A 366 8.07 -19.91 14.73
C ILE A 366 6.99 -20.54 15.59
N ASP A 367 6.85 -20.05 16.84
CA ASP A 367 5.78 -20.44 17.74
C ASP A 367 4.92 -19.21 18.10
N LYS A 368 3.70 -19.22 17.62
CA LYS A 368 2.64 -18.23 17.90
C LYS A 368 1.45 -18.91 18.62
N SER A 369 1.70 -20.06 19.29
CA SER A 369 0.63 -20.83 19.92
C SER A 369 0.04 -20.19 21.18
N ASP A 370 0.64 -19.12 21.68
CA ASP A 370 0.19 -18.32 22.81
C ASP A 370 -0.15 -16.86 22.42
N SER A 371 -0.17 -16.55 21.13
CA SER A 371 -0.50 -15.19 20.67
C SER A 371 -1.95 -14.85 20.98
N ASP A 372 -2.18 -13.68 21.55
CA ASP A 372 -3.48 -13.07 21.78
C ASP A 372 -3.72 -11.81 20.91
N LYS A 373 -2.87 -11.61 19.90
CA LYS A 373 -2.92 -10.44 19.01
C LYS A 373 -3.73 -10.74 17.76
N ASP A 374 -4.66 -9.84 17.42
CA ASP A 374 -5.32 -9.80 16.11
C ASP A 374 -4.31 -9.34 15.05
N CYS A 375 -3.78 -10.30 14.29
CA CYS A 375 -2.78 -10.07 13.25
C CYS A 375 -3.08 -10.94 12.03
N PRO A 376 -4.09 -10.58 11.21
CA PRO A 376 -4.52 -11.40 10.07
C PRO A 376 -3.52 -11.42 8.90
N HIS A 377 -2.53 -10.52 8.91
CA HIS A 377 -1.44 -10.45 7.94
C HIS A 377 -0.11 -10.46 8.69
N ASP A 378 0.25 -11.63 9.23
CA ASP A 378 1.38 -11.75 10.14
C ASP A 378 2.68 -11.93 9.36
N TYR A 379 3.56 -10.92 9.44
CA TYR A 379 4.91 -10.93 8.90
C TYR A 379 5.90 -11.20 10.02
N ILE A 380 6.69 -12.24 9.88
CA ILE A 380 7.67 -12.67 10.87
C ILE A 380 9.05 -12.69 10.23
N GLU A 381 9.94 -11.83 10.69
CA GLU A 381 11.35 -11.86 10.39
C GLU A 381 12.06 -12.86 11.31
N LEU A 382 12.93 -13.69 10.74
CA LEU A 382 13.74 -14.63 11.50
C LEU A 382 15.00 -13.90 12.00
N ASN A 383 15.35 -14.11 13.29
CA ASN A 383 16.54 -13.50 13.90
C ASN A 383 17.83 -13.84 13.14
N GLU A 384 17.90 -15.08 12.63
CA GLU A 384 19.02 -15.58 11.83
C GLU A 384 18.50 -16.27 10.57
N PRO A 385 19.27 -16.25 9.47
CA PRO A 385 18.89 -16.98 8.26
C PRO A 385 18.72 -18.47 8.55
N LEU A 386 17.63 -19.02 8.05
CA LEU A 386 17.30 -20.43 8.20
C LEU A 386 17.57 -21.18 6.88
N ARG A 387 18.36 -22.25 6.93
CA ARG A 387 18.49 -23.19 5.81
C ARG A 387 17.29 -24.14 5.81
N ALA A 388 16.44 -24.05 4.81
CA ALA A 388 15.26 -24.91 4.68
C ALA A 388 14.88 -25.15 3.20
N ARG A 389 14.37 -26.34 2.90
CA ARG A 389 13.65 -26.66 1.68
C ARG A 389 12.15 -26.70 1.90
N TYR A 390 11.71 -27.17 3.07
CA TYR A 390 10.31 -27.34 3.40
C TYR A 390 9.93 -26.43 4.56
N LEU A 391 8.78 -25.75 4.45
CA LEU A 391 8.14 -25.05 5.56
C LEU A 391 6.72 -25.59 5.74
N LYS A 392 6.28 -25.74 6.99
CA LYS A 392 4.94 -26.23 7.32
C LYS A 392 4.28 -25.32 8.36
N TYR A 393 3.16 -24.73 8.00
CA TYR A 393 2.20 -24.10 8.89
C TYR A 393 1.34 -25.17 9.55
N GLU A 394 1.08 -25.03 10.86
CA GLU A 394 0.14 -25.88 11.62
C GLU A 394 -0.75 -24.98 12.47
N ASN A 395 -2.07 -25.13 12.30
CA ASN A 395 -3.08 -24.41 13.06
C ASN A 395 -3.15 -24.88 14.51
N VAL A 396 -3.15 -23.94 15.45
CA VAL A 396 -3.42 -24.18 16.88
C VAL A 396 -4.80 -23.62 17.25
N HIS A 397 -5.12 -22.40 16.81
CA HIS A 397 -6.41 -21.77 17.06
C HIS A 397 -6.82 -20.93 15.85
N MET A 398 -8.04 -21.15 15.38
CA MET A 398 -8.74 -20.31 14.40
C MET A 398 -9.93 -19.65 15.10
N PRO A 399 -10.05 -18.32 15.07
CA PRO A 399 -11.07 -17.62 15.87
C PRO A 399 -12.50 -18.00 15.48
N THR A 400 -12.74 -18.26 14.20
CA THR A 400 -14.05 -18.67 13.67
C THR A 400 -13.93 -19.22 12.25
N GLY A 401 -14.84 -20.09 11.85
CA GLY A 401 -14.87 -20.68 10.51
C GLY A 401 -13.82 -21.75 10.29
N ASN A 402 -13.38 -21.92 9.06
CA ASN A 402 -12.36 -22.88 8.67
C ASN A 402 -10.99 -22.18 8.57
N VAL A 403 -9.91 -22.95 8.75
CA VAL A 403 -8.57 -22.42 8.42
C VAL A 403 -8.54 -22.03 6.96
N ALA A 404 -8.19 -20.80 6.68
CA ALA A 404 -8.04 -20.28 5.33
C ALA A 404 -6.91 -19.27 5.24
N LEU A 405 -6.10 -19.39 4.19
CA LEU A 405 -4.97 -18.50 3.91
C LEU A 405 -5.01 -18.09 2.44
N SER A 406 -4.91 -16.78 2.17
CA SER A 406 -4.74 -16.24 0.82
C SER A 406 -3.26 -16.20 0.39
N GLY A 407 -2.33 -16.41 1.31
CA GLY A 407 -0.91 -16.51 0.99
C GLY A 407 -0.10 -17.08 2.13
N PHE A 408 0.84 -17.94 1.77
CA PHE A 408 1.93 -18.39 2.61
C PHE A 408 3.23 -17.99 1.91
N ARG A 409 3.64 -16.75 2.15
CA ARG A 409 4.76 -16.12 1.47
C ARG A 409 6.04 -16.37 2.26
N VAL A 410 7.08 -16.81 1.57
CA VAL A 410 8.41 -17.10 2.15
C VAL A 410 9.43 -16.21 1.45
N PHE A 411 10.21 -15.47 2.21
CA PHE A 411 11.20 -14.52 1.71
C PHE A 411 12.62 -14.91 2.10
N GLY A 412 13.55 -14.64 1.19
CA GLY A 412 14.97 -14.92 1.36
C GLY A 412 15.69 -14.98 0.03
N ASN A 413 16.72 -15.81 -0.07
CA ASN A 413 17.49 -15.96 -1.30
C ASN A 413 17.85 -17.42 -1.55
N GLY A 414 17.83 -17.82 -2.81
CA GLY A 414 18.44 -19.05 -3.27
C GLY A 414 19.95 -18.91 -3.43
N ASP A 415 20.63 -20.03 -3.74
CA ASP A 415 22.09 -20.09 -3.94
C ASP A 415 22.47 -20.13 -5.44
N GLY A 416 21.51 -19.92 -6.35
CA GLY A 416 21.71 -19.94 -7.79
C GLY A 416 22.01 -18.57 -8.40
N ASP A 417 22.05 -18.52 -9.73
CA ASP A 417 22.30 -17.30 -10.47
C ASP A 417 21.08 -16.38 -10.48
N VAL A 418 21.30 -15.07 -10.45
CA VAL A 418 20.29 -14.06 -10.74
C VAL A 418 19.91 -14.10 -12.22
N PRO A 419 18.72 -13.61 -12.61
CA PRO A 419 18.31 -13.60 -14.02
C PRO A 419 19.25 -12.74 -14.87
N GLN A 420 19.30 -13.05 -16.17
CA GLN A 420 19.98 -12.20 -17.15
C GLN A 420 19.11 -10.98 -17.47
N ALA A 421 19.76 -9.90 -17.97
CA ALA A 421 19.04 -8.72 -18.42
C ALA A 421 17.99 -9.06 -19.48
N VAL A 422 16.79 -8.55 -19.35
CA VAL A 422 15.67 -8.75 -20.26
C VAL A 422 16.02 -8.23 -21.67
N LYS A 423 15.61 -8.95 -22.70
CA LYS A 423 15.81 -8.58 -24.12
C LYS A 423 14.47 -8.29 -24.79
N GLY A 424 14.55 -7.54 -25.88
CA GLY A 424 13.40 -7.35 -26.77
C GLY A 424 12.25 -6.54 -26.17
N LEU A 425 12.53 -5.64 -25.19
CA LEU A 425 11.51 -4.72 -24.68
C LEU A 425 10.98 -3.86 -25.81
N THR A 426 9.66 -3.90 -26.01
CA THR A 426 8.92 -3.05 -26.96
C THR A 426 7.75 -2.38 -26.24
N VAL A 427 7.49 -1.15 -26.62
CA VAL A 427 6.34 -0.38 -26.09
C VAL A 427 5.57 0.18 -27.29
N LYS A 428 4.36 -0.32 -27.49
CA LYS A 428 3.48 0.11 -28.60
C LYS A 428 2.35 0.95 -28.04
N ARG A 429 2.46 2.26 -28.19
CA ARG A 429 1.42 3.21 -27.83
C ARG A 429 0.22 3.08 -28.77
N ASP A 430 -1.01 3.05 -28.23
CA ASP A 430 -2.21 3.07 -29.05
C ASP A 430 -2.32 4.44 -29.79
N ARG A 431 -2.66 4.40 -31.06
CA ARG A 431 -2.77 5.62 -31.90
C ARG A 431 -4.06 6.38 -31.69
N LYS A 432 -5.13 5.69 -31.24
CA LYS A 432 -6.45 6.29 -31.01
C LYS A 432 -6.59 6.83 -29.60
N ASP A 433 -6.00 6.11 -28.65
CA ASP A 433 -5.98 6.50 -27.25
C ASP A 433 -4.57 6.37 -26.68
N ARG A 434 -3.83 7.46 -26.70
CA ARG A 434 -2.43 7.49 -26.27
C ARG A 434 -2.23 7.26 -24.75
N ARG A 435 -3.32 7.14 -23.99
CA ARG A 435 -3.23 6.69 -22.57
C ARG A 435 -2.93 5.21 -22.46
N ASN A 436 -3.10 4.45 -23.54
CA ASN A 436 -2.89 3.00 -23.60
C ASN A 436 -1.58 2.64 -24.30
N ALA A 437 -0.92 1.59 -23.81
CA ALA A 437 0.28 1.01 -24.44
C ALA A 437 0.34 -0.50 -24.19
N LEU A 438 0.72 -1.26 -25.20
CA LEU A 438 1.10 -2.66 -25.05
C LEU A 438 2.62 -2.71 -24.85
N ILE A 439 3.02 -3.24 -23.68
CA ILE A 439 4.42 -3.44 -23.30
C ILE A 439 4.71 -4.93 -23.43
N SER A 440 5.73 -5.33 -24.18
CA SER A 440 6.10 -6.74 -24.32
C SER A 440 7.61 -6.93 -24.39
N TRP A 441 8.09 -8.12 -23.97
CA TRP A 441 9.49 -8.46 -23.91
C TRP A 441 9.72 -9.95 -24.13
N GLN A 442 10.97 -10.34 -24.38
CA GLN A 442 11.34 -11.76 -24.49
C GLN A 442 11.41 -12.37 -23.08
N PRO A 443 10.88 -13.61 -22.89
CA PRO A 443 10.96 -14.29 -21.60
C PRO A 443 12.44 -14.54 -21.22
N GLU A 444 12.74 -14.33 -19.94
CA GLU A 444 13.98 -14.78 -19.32
C GLU A 444 13.70 -16.12 -18.63
N ALA A 445 14.50 -17.15 -18.96
CA ALA A 445 14.16 -18.54 -18.63
C ALA A 445 14.10 -18.85 -17.12
N SER A 446 14.87 -18.13 -16.32
CA SER A 446 14.93 -18.31 -14.87
C SER A 446 13.95 -17.39 -14.09
N ALA A 447 13.30 -16.46 -14.78
CA ALA A 447 12.45 -15.46 -14.13
C ALA A 447 11.06 -16.00 -13.79
N TYR A 448 10.59 -15.72 -12.60
CA TYR A 448 9.17 -15.90 -12.23
C TYR A 448 8.34 -14.63 -12.45
N GLY A 449 8.99 -13.47 -12.57
CA GLY A 449 8.31 -12.18 -12.72
C GLY A 449 9.24 -11.07 -13.16
N TYR A 450 8.67 -9.89 -13.31
CA TYR A 450 9.34 -8.70 -13.83
C TYR A 450 8.83 -7.44 -13.13
N ASN A 451 9.73 -6.45 -12.95
CA ASN A 451 9.34 -5.09 -12.65
C ASN A 451 9.55 -4.21 -13.89
N ILE A 452 8.48 -3.61 -14.37
CA ILE A 452 8.50 -2.60 -15.43
C ILE A 452 8.61 -1.25 -14.75
N TYR A 453 9.71 -0.54 -14.98
CA TYR A 453 9.88 0.85 -14.53
C TYR A 453 9.56 1.81 -15.66
N TYR A 454 8.86 2.90 -15.34
CA TYR A 454 8.52 3.92 -16.31
C TYR A 454 8.50 5.32 -15.70
N GLY A 455 8.63 6.33 -16.57
CA GLY A 455 8.57 7.73 -16.20
C GLY A 455 8.69 8.65 -17.40
N THR A 456 8.52 9.95 -17.19
CA THR A 456 8.43 10.94 -18.26
C THR A 456 9.78 11.54 -18.67
N ALA A 457 10.86 11.10 -18.09
CA ALA A 457 12.22 11.47 -18.47
C ALA A 457 13.20 10.33 -18.20
N GLU A 458 14.27 10.25 -18.98
CA GLU A 458 15.37 9.33 -18.71
C GLU A 458 15.98 9.66 -17.36
N GLY A 459 16.17 8.64 -16.50
CA GLY A 459 16.63 8.83 -15.11
C GLY A 459 15.55 9.23 -14.12
N LYS A 460 14.29 9.43 -14.55
CA LYS A 460 13.13 9.72 -13.70
C LYS A 460 12.03 8.66 -13.90
N MET A 461 12.41 7.40 -13.94
CA MET A 461 11.49 6.27 -14.02
C MET A 461 11.08 5.84 -12.60
N TYR A 462 10.25 6.67 -11.96
CA TYR A 462 9.90 6.52 -10.55
C TYR A 462 8.77 5.53 -10.30
N ASN A 463 7.96 5.26 -11.32
CA ASN A 463 6.84 4.34 -11.23
C ASN A 463 7.24 2.92 -11.62
N ALA A 464 6.61 1.94 -10.99
CA ALA A 464 6.87 0.52 -11.26
C ALA A 464 5.58 -0.30 -11.33
N ILE A 465 5.59 -1.32 -12.17
CA ILE A 465 4.52 -2.31 -12.30
C ILE A 465 5.15 -3.70 -12.16
N THR A 466 4.76 -4.45 -11.13
CA THR A 466 5.17 -5.84 -10.95
C THR A 466 4.26 -6.76 -11.74
N VAL A 467 4.84 -7.61 -12.58
CA VAL A 467 4.15 -8.57 -13.46
C VAL A 467 4.69 -9.96 -13.20
N LEU A 468 3.83 -10.94 -12.91
CA LEU A 468 4.20 -12.31 -12.60
C LEU A 468 3.70 -13.27 -13.70
N GLY A 469 4.54 -14.23 -14.08
CA GLY A 469 4.15 -15.33 -14.96
C GLY A 469 3.77 -14.97 -16.41
N GLN A 470 4.04 -13.74 -16.86
CA GLN A 470 3.74 -13.28 -18.23
C GLN A 470 4.82 -12.33 -18.76
N THR A 471 4.85 -12.12 -20.07
CA THR A 471 5.84 -11.30 -20.78
C THR A 471 5.21 -10.19 -21.62
N GLU A 472 3.99 -9.83 -21.26
CA GLU A 472 3.20 -8.76 -21.88
C GLU A 472 2.34 -8.07 -20.82
N TYR A 473 2.16 -6.76 -20.96
CA TYR A 473 1.30 -5.97 -20.09
C TYR A 473 0.54 -4.90 -20.88
N ASP A 474 -0.79 -4.92 -20.80
CA ASP A 474 -1.68 -3.88 -21.35
C ASP A 474 -1.79 -2.74 -20.33
N PHE A 475 -1.01 -1.68 -20.57
CA PHE A 475 -0.93 -0.54 -19.66
C PHE A 475 -1.82 0.60 -20.14
N ARG A 476 -2.69 1.11 -19.29
CA ARG A 476 -3.69 2.12 -19.61
C ARG A 476 -3.63 3.38 -18.75
N GLY A 477 -2.55 3.54 -17.98
CA GLY A 477 -2.34 4.64 -17.04
C GLY A 477 -1.41 5.75 -17.50
N LEU A 478 -1.15 5.91 -18.80
CA LEU A 478 -0.24 6.93 -19.31
C LEU A 478 -0.97 8.28 -19.55
N ASP A 479 -0.25 9.39 -19.45
CA ASP A 479 -0.76 10.70 -19.88
C ASP A 479 -0.79 10.78 -21.42
N ALA A 480 -1.89 11.31 -21.98
CA ALA A 480 -2.14 11.31 -23.41
C ALA A 480 -1.04 12.04 -24.21
N ASP A 481 -0.62 13.21 -23.75
CA ASP A 481 0.30 14.12 -24.45
C ASP A 481 1.74 14.05 -23.95
N THR A 482 2.09 12.96 -23.21
CA THR A 482 3.42 12.79 -22.64
C THR A 482 4.12 11.57 -23.23
N ASP A 483 5.38 11.72 -23.62
CA ASP A 483 6.25 10.59 -23.98
C ASP A 483 6.83 9.98 -22.70
N TYR A 484 7.03 8.67 -22.72
CA TYR A 484 7.55 7.92 -21.60
C TYR A 484 8.80 7.11 -21.93
N TYR A 485 9.59 6.88 -20.92
CA TYR A 485 10.75 6.00 -20.92
C TYR A 485 10.43 4.76 -20.11
N PHE A 486 10.85 3.59 -20.59
CA PHE A 486 10.61 2.30 -19.97
C PHE A 486 11.89 1.51 -19.85
N THR A 487 12.05 0.79 -18.76
CA THR A 487 13.05 -0.25 -18.57
C THR A 487 12.46 -1.38 -17.74
N ILE A 488 13.08 -2.55 -17.76
CA ILE A 488 12.55 -3.73 -17.10
C ILE A 488 13.68 -4.54 -16.47
N GLU A 489 13.43 -5.11 -15.29
CA GLU A 489 14.26 -6.13 -14.66
C GLU A 489 13.46 -7.43 -14.51
N ALA A 490 14.16 -8.56 -14.58
CA ALA A 490 13.63 -9.89 -14.30
C ALA A 490 13.90 -10.28 -12.85
N LEU A 491 13.00 -11.06 -12.26
CA LEU A 491 13.03 -11.49 -10.86
C LEU A 491 13.04 -13.00 -10.77
N ASN A 492 13.92 -13.56 -9.95
CA ASN A 492 13.87 -14.95 -9.51
C ASN A 492 14.16 -15.06 -8.01
N GLU A 493 14.17 -16.26 -7.47
CA GLU A 493 14.42 -16.54 -6.07
C GLU A 493 15.84 -16.22 -5.59
N ASN A 494 16.79 -15.94 -6.52
CA ASN A 494 18.18 -15.61 -6.19
C ASN A 494 18.45 -14.11 -6.20
N GLY A 495 17.57 -13.34 -6.87
CA GLY A 495 17.72 -11.90 -6.97
C GLY A 495 17.01 -11.31 -8.19
N ARG A 496 17.52 -10.17 -8.64
CA ARG A 496 17.02 -9.40 -9.78
C ARG A 496 18.10 -9.21 -10.84
N SER A 497 17.69 -9.15 -12.11
CA SER A 497 18.61 -8.88 -13.21
C SER A 497 19.08 -7.41 -13.21
N PRO A 498 20.14 -7.10 -13.95
CA PRO A 498 20.37 -5.72 -14.39
C PRO A 498 19.15 -5.21 -15.17
N LEU A 499 18.92 -3.90 -15.10
CA LEU A 499 17.90 -3.23 -15.94
C LEU A 499 18.26 -3.38 -17.43
N CYS A 500 17.28 -3.61 -18.27
CA CYS A 500 17.50 -3.63 -19.71
C CYS A 500 17.73 -2.20 -20.27
N LYS A 501 18.13 -2.11 -21.55
CA LYS A 501 18.24 -0.82 -22.23
C LYS A 501 16.90 -0.08 -22.21
N THR A 502 16.93 1.19 -21.84
CA THR A 502 15.75 2.08 -21.83
C THR A 502 15.17 2.21 -23.23
N THR A 503 13.86 2.11 -23.32
CA THR A 503 13.06 2.32 -24.54
C THR A 503 12.18 3.52 -24.35
N LYS A 504 12.20 4.47 -25.31
CA LYS A 504 11.27 5.60 -25.38
C LYS A 504 10.12 5.25 -26.35
N ASN A 505 8.89 5.61 -25.99
CA ASN A 505 7.71 5.46 -26.85
C ASN A 505 7.31 6.75 -27.53
#